data_19eecc3108744cc9a448d7a16af1e5cc
#
_entry.id   19eecc3108744cc9a448d7a16af1e5cc
#
_cell.length_a   1.000
_cell.length_b   1.000
_cell.length_c   1.000
_cell.angle_alpha   90.00
_cell.angle_beta   90.00
_cell.angle_gamma   90.00
#
_symmetry.space_group_name_H-M   'P 1'
#
loop_
_entity.id
_entity.type
_entity.pdbx_description
1 polymer ?
#
loop_
_entity_poly.entity_id
_entity_poly.type
_entity_poly.pdbx_seq_one_letter_code
_entity_poly.pdbx_strand_id
1 'polypeptide(L)'
;MRILTTHVGSLPRPDDLVALLRKREEGGATEGAAFDARVRSAVEEIVRKQVAAGLDIVNDGEQGKLDYSTYIKDRLTGFEGESVPPIMGADLKDFPEFAARRQTPAYEKRPTCSGPIAWRDFGAVEKDIDNLRRAAEKAGSDRVFFMTAVSPGQAARFLVNRYYPSHEAYIHALADVLKREYAAIVRAGFLLQLDCPDLGSGRNNQFQHLTLHEFRKVAALHVEALNHAVADLPPERMRLHVCWGNYEGPHHRDVPLRDILDILLTARPAGLSFEGANPRHAHEWKLFEEVKLPAGKVLIPGVLDSTTNFIEHPELVAQRLVQCARLVGRDNVIAGVDCGFATFAERLLLDARIAWAKLDAMVEGARLASRELG
;
A
#
# COMPACT_ATOMS: atom_id res chain seq x y z
N MET A 1 -3.36 27.34 -4.27
CA MET A 1 -3.45 26.08 -3.46
C MET A 1 -2.06 25.51 -3.27
N ARG A 2 -1.75 24.73 -2.23
CA ARG A 2 -0.45 24.09 -2.06
C ARG A 2 -0.52 22.59 -2.42
N ILE A 3 0.61 21.99 -2.79
CA ILE A 3 0.72 20.55 -2.97
C ILE A 3 0.60 19.89 -1.59
N LEU A 4 -0.34 18.97 -1.45
CA LEU A 4 -0.55 18.21 -0.22
C LEU A 4 0.47 17.09 -0.10
N THR A 5 0.65 16.57 1.13
CA THR A 5 1.60 15.50 1.46
C THR A 5 0.89 14.31 2.06
N THR A 6 1.32 13.11 1.69
CA THR A 6 0.82 11.84 2.20
C THR A 6 1.90 10.76 2.17
N HIS A 7 1.59 9.57 2.66
CA HIS A 7 2.42 8.37 2.53
C HIS A 7 1.55 7.16 2.16
N VAL A 8 2.17 5.96 2.03
CA VAL A 8 1.47 4.77 1.53
C VAL A 8 0.66 4.05 2.62
N GLY A 9 1.03 4.18 3.89
CA GLY A 9 0.25 3.56 4.98
C GLY A 9 1.11 3.09 6.14
N SER A 10 1.88 2.03 5.95
CA SER A 10 2.65 1.43 7.03
C SER A 10 3.81 2.31 7.49
N LEU A 11 3.88 2.52 8.80
CA LEU A 11 4.93 3.27 9.49
C LEU A 11 5.59 2.40 10.57
N PRO A 12 6.85 2.69 10.96
CA PRO A 12 7.56 1.92 11.97
C PRO A 12 6.75 1.76 13.25
N ARG A 13 6.61 0.50 13.69
CA ARG A 13 5.89 0.12 14.91
C ARG A 13 6.83 0.14 16.11
N PRO A 14 6.33 0.37 17.34
CA PRO A 14 7.09 0.15 18.56
C PRO A 14 7.50 -1.32 18.73
N ASP A 15 8.71 -1.60 19.22
CA ASP A 15 9.28 -2.95 19.34
C ASP A 15 8.40 -3.89 20.19
N ASP A 16 7.82 -3.37 21.28
CA ASP A 16 6.92 -4.14 22.15
C ASP A 16 5.63 -4.56 21.41
N LEU A 17 5.12 -3.71 20.53
CA LEU A 17 3.96 -4.05 19.69
C LEU A 17 4.32 -5.07 18.62
N VAL A 18 5.50 -4.95 18.00
CA VAL A 18 6.01 -5.95 17.04
C VAL A 18 6.10 -7.33 17.70
N ALA A 19 6.63 -7.40 18.91
CA ALA A 19 6.71 -8.66 19.69
C ALA A 19 5.33 -9.27 19.99
N LEU A 20 4.31 -8.44 20.27
CA LEU A 20 2.93 -8.89 20.50
C LEU A 20 2.27 -9.39 19.22
N LEU A 21 2.45 -8.68 18.09
CA LEU A 21 1.94 -9.11 16.78
C LEU A 21 2.54 -10.44 16.36
N ARG A 22 3.85 -10.61 16.53
CA ARG A 22 4.55 -11.86 16.26
C ARG A 22 4.02 -13.01 17.11
N LYS A 23 3.93 -12.82 18.44
CA LYS A 23 3.40 -13.83 19.35
C LYS A 23 2.02 -14.31 18.93
N ARG A 24 1.17 -13.39 18.46
CA ARG A 24 -0.18 -13.70 17.96
C ARG A 24 -0.12 -14.52 16.68
N GLU A 25 0.74 -14.18 15.72
CA GLU A 25 0.94 -14.94 14.46
C GLU A 25 1.42 -16.36 14.71
N GLU A 26 2.27 -16.57 15.71
CA GLU A 26 2.76 -17.87 16.14
C GLU A 26 1.69 -18.70 16.89
N GLY A 27 0.50 -18.14 17.14
CA GLY A 27 -0.60 -18.81 17.85
C GLY A 27 -0.47 -18.71 19.38
N GLY A 28 0.40 -17.83 19.87
CA GLY A 28 0.54 -17.58 21.31
C GLY A 28 -0.64 -16.81 21.88
N ALA A 29 -1.04 -17.14 23.11
CA ALA A 29 -2.07 -16.40 23.82
C ALA A 29 -1.59 -14.97 24.10
N THR A 30 -2.35 -13.97 23.61
CA THR A 30 -2.24 -12.57 24.01
C THR A 30 -3.52 -12.22 24.78
N GLU A 31 -3.39 -11.54 25.89
CA GLU A 31 -4.56 -11.01 26.59
C GLU A 31 -5.25 -10.01 25.65
N GLY A 32 -6.43 -10.36 25.13
CA GLY A 32 -7.10 -9.60 24.07
C GLY A 32 -7.28 -8.13 24.42
N ALA A 33 -7.71 -7.82 25.66
CA ALA A 33 -7.91 -6.44 26.12
C ALA A 33 -6.58 -5.63 26.21
N ALA A 34 -5.49 -6.25 26.67
CA ALA A 34 -4.18 -5.60 26.77
C ALA A 34 -3.57 -5.34 25.40
N PHE A 35 -3.69 -6.31 24.48
CA PHE A 35 -3.29 -6.16 23.08
C PHE A 35 -4.07 -5.01 22.40
N ASP A 36 -5.39 -5.01 22.52
CA ASP A 36 -6.25 -3.97 21.95
C ASP A 36 -5.92 -2.57 22.49
N ALA A 37 -5.65 -2.46 23.79
CA ALA A 37 -5.23 -1.21 24.40
C ALA A 37 -3.86 -0.73 23.87
N ARG A 38 -2.91 -1.66 23.66
CA ARG A 38 -1.59 -1.34 23.11
C ARG A 38 -1.65 -0.88 21.65
N VAL A 39 -2.44 -1.56 20.82
CA VAL A 39 -2.69 -1.14 19.42
C VAL A 39 -3.30 0.26 19.40
N ARG A 40 -4.32 0.51 20.22
CA ARG A 40 -4.96 1.83 20.31
C ARG A 40 -3.95 2.93 20.67
N SER A 41 -3.13 2.71 21.68
CA SER A 41 -2.08 3.65 22.06
C SER A 41 -1.10 3.91 20.92
N ALA A 42 -0.68 2.86 20.20
CA ALA A 42 0.22 2.99 19.06
C ALA A 42 -0.39 3.79 17.91
N VAL A 43 -1.69 3.60 17.62
CA VAL A 43 -2.41 4.40 16.62
C VAL A 43 -2.48 5.88 17.04
N GLU A 44 -2.79 6.17 18.30
CA GLU A 44 -2.77 7.54 18.81
C GLU A 44 -1.38 8.19 18.72
N GLU A 45 -0.34 7.45 19.07
CA GLU A 45 1.05 7.91 19.00
C GLU A 45 1.47 8.21 17.56
N ILE A 46 1.16 7.30 16.61
CA ILE A 46 1.58 7.43 15.22
C ILE A 46 0.83 8.55 14.49
N VAL A 47 -0.47 8.74 14.75
CA VAL A 47 -1.25 9.86 14.22
C VAL A 47 -0.68 11.19 14.71
N ARG A 48 -0.39 11.31 16.01
CA ARG A 48 0.20 12.51 16.59
C ARG A 48 1.55 12.84 15.95
N LYS A 49 2.41 11.83 15.71
CA LYS A 49 3.71 12.02 15.03
C LYS A 49 3.54 12.52 13.60
N GLN A 50 2.62 11.96 12.83
CA GLN A 50 2.33 12.38 11.46
C GLN A 50 1.85 13.84 11.41
N VAL A 51 0.94 14.23 12.30
CA VAL A 51 0.45 15.61 12.42
C VAL A 51 1.59 16.56 12.81
N ALA A 52 2.45 16.18 13.76
CA ALA A 52 3.60 16.97 14.17
C ALA A 52 4.65 17.14 13.06
N ALA A 53 4.86 16.12 12.22
CA ALA A 53 5.70 16.19 11.02
C ALA A 53 5.11 17.10 9.91
N GLY A 54 3.85 17.51 10.04
CA GLY A 54 3.20 18.42 9.08
C GLY A 54 2.55 17.73 7.88
N LEU A 55 2.37 16.42 7.90
CA LEU A 55 1.66 15.68 6.85
C LEU A 55 0.19 16.12 6.76
N ASP A 56 -0.36 16.17 5.55
CA ASP A 56 -1.73 16.62 5.28
C ASP A 56 -2.76 15.49 5.31
N ILE A 57 -2.36 14.33 4.79
CA ILE A 57 -3.20 13.15 4.70
C ILE A 57 -2.50 12.03 5.46
N VAL A 58 -3.09 11.60 6.58
CA VAL A 58 -2.48 10.73 7.59
C VAL A 58 -3.33 9.50 7.87
N ASN A 59 -2.75 8.46 8.50
CA ASN A 59 -3.47 7.22 8.80
C ASN A 59 -3.06 6.59 10.14
N ASP A 60 -3.55 5.37 10.40
CA ASP A 60 -3.24 4.57 11.58
C ASP A 60 -1.83 3.96 11.60
N GLY A 61 -1.02 4.16 10.56
CA GLY A 61 0.32 3.58 10.41
C GLY A 61 0.32 2.05 10.29
N GLU A 62 -0.84 1.43 10.09
CA GLU A 62 -1.02 -0.04 10.10
C GLU A 62 -0.54 -0.70 11.39
N GLN A 63 -0.65 0.02 12.51
CA GLN A 63 -0.09 -0.42 13.78
C GLN A 63 -0.67 -1.75 14.27
N GLY A 64 -1.95 -2.03 13.98
CA GLY A 64 -2.64 -3.26 14.38
C GLY A 64 -2.44 -4.45 13.44
N LYS A 65 -1.77 -4.29 12.31
CA LYS A 65 -1.57 -5.31 11.28
C LYS A 65 -0.14 -5.85 11.31
N LEU A 66 0.04 -7.16 11.13
CA LEU A 66 1.37 -7.77 10.96
C LEU A 66 1.98 -7.38 9.61
N ASP A 67 1.15 -7.39 8.57
CA ASP A 67 1.46 -6.92 7.23
C ASP A 67 0.22 -6.32 6.55
N TYR A 68 0.42 -5.66 5.42
CA TYR A 68 -0.61 -4.92 4.69
C TYR A 68 -1.60 -5.82 3.90
N SER A 69 -1.34 -7.11 3.72
CA SER A 69 -2.13 -7.95 2.80
C SER A 69 -2.67 -9.24 3.41
N THR A 70 -1.90 -9.98 4.21
CA THR A 70 -2.33 -11.28 4.74
C THR A 70 -3.22 -11.17 5.98
N TYR A 71 -3.38 -9.99 6.56
CA TYR A 71 -4.23 -9.74 7.72
C TYR A 71 -5.66 -10.25 7.56
N ILE A 72 -6.14 -10.37 6.30
CA ILE A 72 -7.49 -10.86 6.00
C ILE A 72 -7.66 -12.35 6.30
N LYS A 73 -6.59 -13.16 6.31
CA LYS A 73 -6.66 -14.60 6.65
C LYS A 73 -7.23 -14.86 8.04
N ASP A 74 -7.01 -13.92 8.96
CA ASP A 74 -7.49 -14.01 10.34
C ASP A 74 -8.94 -13.53 10.48
N ARG A 75 -9.42 -12.73 9.53
CA ARG A 75 -10.75 -12.09 9.52
C ARG A 75 -11.77 -12.83 8.68
N LEU A 76 -11.32 -13.61 7.71
CA LEU A 76 -12.15 -14.37 6.79
C LEU A 76 -12.04 -15.88 7.03
N THR A 77 -13.06 -16.64 6.63
CA THR A 77 -13.00 -18.09 6.49
C THR A 77 -12.39 -18.48 5.14
N GLY A 78 -12.09 -19.75 4.95
CA GLY A 78 -11.60 -20.29 3.69
C GLY A 78 -10.08 -20.32 3.56
N PHE A 79 -9.34 -19.83 4.54
CA PHE A 79 -7.87 -19.79 4.56
C PHE A 79 -7.27 -20.75 5.60
N GLU A 80 -7.74 -21.99 5.59
CA GLU A 80 -7.30 -23.06 6.49
C GLU A 80 -6.36 -24.06 5.84
N GLY A 81 -5.97 -23.85 4.58
CA GLY A 81 -5.06 -24.72 3.85
C GLY A 81 -3.60 -24.57 4.27
N GLU A 82 -2.75 -25.43 3.73
CA GLU A 82 -1.31 -25.36 3.98
C GLU A 82 -0.73 -24.02 3.52
N SER A 83 0.25 -23.51 4.29
CA SER A 83 0.97 -22.31 3.94
C SER A 83 1.96 -22.57 2.80
N VAL A 84 1.99 -21.70 1.82
CA VAL A 84 2.93 -21.77 0.69
C VAL A 84 4.03 -20.72 0.83
N PRO A 85 5.29 -21.06 0.48
CA PRO A 85 6.37 -20.09 0.51
C PRO A 85 6.16 -18.99 -0.54
N PRO A 86 6.68 -17.80 -0.31
CA PRO A 86 6.65 -16.72 -1.30
C PRO A 86 7.43 -17.11 -2.56
N ILE A 87 6.91 -16.71 -3.72
CA ILE A 87 7.57 -16.93 -5.00
C ILE A 87 8.74 -15.94 -5.11
N MET A 88 9.94 -16.46 -5.32
CA MET A 88 11.13 -15.64 -5.58
C MET A 88 10.94 -14.83 -6.87
N GLY A 89 11.24 -13.54 -6.81
CA GLY A 89 11.20 -12.66 -7.98
C GLY A 89 12.15 -13.11 -9.09
N ALA A 90 11.74 -12.89 -10.33
CA ALA A 90 12.54 -13.25 -11.49
C ALA A 90 13.88 -12.47 -11.51
N ASP A 91 13.85 -11.23 -11.06
CA ASP A 91 15.05 -10.40 -10.91
C ASP A 91 16.06 -10.96 -9.91
N LEU A 92 15.59 -11.53 -8.80
CA LEU A 92 16.45 -12.19 -7.79
C LEU A 92 17.06 -13.48 -8.30
N LYS A 93 16.39 -14.20 -9.20
CA LYS A 93 16.90 -15.42 -9.83
C LYS A 93 18.13 -15.14 -10.72
N ASP A 94 18.20 -13.95 -11.31
CA ASP A 94 19.34 -13.52 -12.12
C ASP A 94 20.59 -13.20 -11.27
N PHE A 95 20.42 -13.02 -9.94
CA PHE A 95 21.48 -12.70 -8.98
C PHE A 95 21.43 -13.59 -7.74
N PRO A 96 21.72 -14.90 -7.86
CA PRO A 96 21.50 -15.88 -6.78
C PRO A 96 22.37 -15.60 -5.54
N GLU A 97 23.58 -15.08 -5.68
CA GLU A 97 24.43 -14.73 -4.53
C GLU A 97 23.88 -13.53 -3.75
N PHE A 98 23.29 -12.57 -4.44
CA PHE A 98 22.60 -11.45 -3.80
C PHE A 98 21.33 -11.96 -3.09
N ALA A 99 20.53 -12.78 -3.76
CA ALA A 99 19.31 -13.35 -3.20
C ALA A 99 19.57 -14.16 -1.92
N ALA A 100 20.67 -14.94 -1.88
CA ALA A 100 21.04 -15.76 -0.72
C ALA A 100 21.39 -14.93 0.54
N ARG A 101 21.81 -13.66 0.39
CA ARG A 101 22.13 -12.77 1.51
C ARG A 101 20.89 -12.10 2.11
N ARG A 102 19.75 -12.13 1.41
CA ARG A 102 18.53 -11.49 1.87
C ARG A 102 17.87 -12.33 2.94
N GLN A 103 17.59 -11.71 4.06
CA GLN A 103 16.77 -12.34 5.11
C GLN A 103 15.30 -12.26 4.71
N THR A 104 14.65 -13.42 4.63
CA THR A 104 13.19 -13.50 4.47
C THR A 104 12.59 -13.84 5.83
N PRO A 105 11.58 -13.11 6.31
CA PRO A 105 10.92 -13.45 7.57
C PRO A 105 10.32 -14.86 7.48
N ALA A 106 10.68 -15.74 8.42
CA ALA A 106 10.26 -17.14 8.44
C ALA A 106 8.85 -17.37 9.00
N TYR A 107 8.27 -16.36 9.65
CA TYR A 107 7.01 -16.48 10.40
C TYR A 107 5.76 -16.10 9.59
N GLU A 108 5.91 -15.54 8.40
CA GLU A 108 4.78 -15.09 7.59
C GLU A 108 3.97 -16.27 7.05
N LYS A 109 2.82 -16.51 7.68
CA LYS A 109 1.90 -17.57 7.23
C LYS A 109 1.08 -17.09 6.03
N ARG A 110 1.17 -17.84 4.94
CA ARG A 110 0.40 -17.65 3.71
C ARG A 110 -0.46 -18.88 3.41
N PRO A 111 -1.51 -19.12 4.22
CA PRO A 111 -2.36 -20.28 4.02
C PRO A 111 -3.06 -20.20 2.66
N THR A 112 -3.25 -21.36 2.03
CA THR A 112 -4.00 -21.44 0.78
C THR A 112 -5.50 -21.31 1.05
N CYS A 113 -6.23 -20.75 0.07
CA CYS A 113 -7.67 -20.77 0.08
C CYS A 113 -8.16 -22.20 -0.18
N SER A 114 -8.75 -22.84 0.83
CA SER A 114 -9.20 -24.24 0.82
C SER A 114 -10.71 -24.40 1.01
N GLY A 115 -11.46 -23.31 1.10
CA GLY A 115 -12.90 -23.31 1.32
C GLY A 115 -13.57 -21.99 0.87
N PRO A 116 -14.91 -21.88 1.05
CA PRO A 116 -15.64 -20.67 0.71
C PRO A 116 -15.23 -19.50 1.61
N ILE A 117 -15.05 -18.33 0.98
CA ILE A 117 -14.62 -17.11 1.67
C ILE A 117 -15.85 -16.37 2.21
N ALA A 118 -15.83 -16.06 3.51
CA ALA A 118 -16.84 -15.23 4.18
C ALA A 118 -16.21 -14.51 5.37
N TRP A 119 -16.86 -13.47 5.88
CA TRP A 119 -16.43 -12.81 7.12
C TRP A 119 -16.61 -13.73 8.32
N ARG A 120 -15.50 -13.98 9.03
CA ARG A 120 -15.46 -14.64 10.34
C ARG A 120 -15.58 -13.59 11.46
N ASP A 121 -14.79 -12.53 11.34
CA ASP A 121 -14.72 -11.44 12.32
C ASP A 121 -14.67 -10.08 11.61
N PHE A 122 -15.83 -9.46 11.45
CA PHE A 122 -15.90 -8.10 10.95
C PHE A 122 -15.65 -7.05 12.04
N GLY A 123 -15.77 -7.41 13.32
CA GLY A 123 -15.46 -6.55 14.46
C GLY A 123 -14.00 -6.05 14.47
N ALA A 124 -13.10 -6.82 13.86
CA ALA A 124 -11.71 -6.38 13.69
C ALA A 124 -11.59 -5.14 12.79
N VAL A 125 -12.38 -5.05 11.71
CA VAL A 125 -12.43 -3.85 10.85
C VAL A 125 -13.03 -2.67 11.60
N GLU A 126 -14.14 -2.90 12.32
CA GLU A 126 -14.79 -1.86 13.12
C GLU A 126 -13.86 -1.31 14.20
N LYS A 127 -13.07 -2.18 14.83
CA LYS A 127 -12.06 -1.80 15.82
C LYS A 127 -10.94 -0.94 15.21
N ASP A 128 -10.43 -1.29 14.02
CA ASP A 128 -9.42 -0.47 13.33
C ASP A 128 -9.97 0.92 13.00
N ILE A 129 -11.21 0.99 12.50
CA ILE A 129 -11.91 2.24 12.22
C ILE A 129 -12.06 3.08 13.49
N ASP A 130 -12.47 2.48 14.61
CA ASP A 130 -12.65 3.18 15.88
C ASP A 130 -11.33 3.67 16.46
N ASN A 131 -10.25 2.90 16.34
CA ASN A 131 -8.92 3.33 16.78
C ASN A 131 -8.47 4.59 16.03
N LEU A 132 -8.61 4.61 14.69
CA LEU A 132 -8.25 5.78 13.88
C LEU A 132 -9.16 6.98 14.18
N ARG A 133 -10.47 6.77 14.33
CA ARG A 133 -11.42 7.84 14.68
C ARG A 133 -11.06 8.52 16.00
N ARG A 134 -10.79 7.75 17.05
CA ARG A 134 -10.36 8.27 18.36
C ARG A 134 -9.03 9.02 18.28
N ALA A 135 -8.09 8.51 17.49
CA ALA A 135 -6.81 9.17 17.28
C ALA A 135 -6.99 10.52 16.55
N ALA A 136 -7.88 10.58 15.54
CA ALA A 136 -8.21 11.79 14.82
C ALA A 136 -8.86 12.85 15.73
N GLU A 137 -9.83 12.45 16.55
CA GLU A 137 -10.49 13.31 17.54
C GLU A 137 -9.48 13.89 18.54
N LYS A 138 -8.58 13.05 19.08
CA LYS A 138 -7.53 13.47 20.02
C LYS A 138 -6.49 14.39 19.38
N ALA A 139 -6.18 14.19 18.12
CA ALA A 139 -5.24 15.04 17.39
C ALA A 139 -5.80 16.45 17.18
N GLY A 140 -7.12 16.63 17.22
CA GLY A 140 -7.80 17.93 17.10
C GLY A 140 -7.40 18.71 15.86
N SER A 141 -7.16 17.99 14.73
CA SER A 141 -6.62 18.59 13.51
C SER A 141 -7.58 18.45 12.34
N ASP A 142 -7.57 19.43 11.44
CA ASP A 142 -8.34 19.43 10.19
C ASP A 142 -7.70 18.54 9.09
N ARG A 143 -6.86 17.59 9.48
CA ARG A 143 -6.19 16.69 8.54
C ARG A 143 -7.19 15.72 7.90
N VAL A 144 -6.87 15.32 6.69
CA VAL A 144 -7.61 14.24 6.02
C VAL A 144 -7.04 12.91 6.51
N PHE A 145 -7.92 11.96 6.81
CA PHE A 145 -7.53 10.63 7.27
C PHE A 145 -7.83 9.57 6.22
N PHE A 146 -6.94 8.58 6.09
CA PHE A 146 -7.15 7.43 5.22
C PHE A 146 -6.91 6.10 5.94
N MET A 147 -7.47 5.02 5.40
CA MET A 147 -7.16 3.65 5.78
C MET A 147 -6.77 2.83 4.57
N THR A 148 -5.83 1.90 4.77
CA THR A 148 -5.39 0.95 3.76
C THR A 148 -6.21 -0.32 3.82
N ALA A 149 -6.52 -0.89 2.65
CA ALA A 149 -7.10 -2.22 2.50
C ALA A 149 -6.45 -2.95 1.33
N VAL A 150 -6.27 -4.26 1.48
CA VAL A 150 -5.71 -5.11 0.43
C VAL A 150 -6.68 -5.22 -0.74
N SER A 151 -6.17 -5.19 -1.99
CA SER A 151 -6.98 -5.46 -3.18
C SER A 151 -7.30 -6.95 -3.34
N PRO A 152 -8.36 -7.32 -4.09
CA PRO A 152 -8.64 -8.72 -4.41
C PRO A 152 -7.47 -9.42 -5.11
N GLY A 153 -6.81 -8.74 -6.06
CA GLY A 153 -5.67 -9.26 -6.79
C GLY A 153 -4.44 -9.51 -5.89
N GLN A 154 -4.15 -8.57 -4.98
CA GLN A 154 -3.05 -8.74 -4.03
C GLN A 154 -3.35 -9.82 -2.99
N ALA A 155 -4.58 -9.92 -2.51
CA ALA A 155 -5.01 -11.01 -1.63
C ALA A 155 -4.82 -12.38 -2.30
N ALA A 156 -5.28 -12.53 -3.55
CA ALA A 156 -5.13 -13.75 -4.33
C ALA A 156 -3.66 -14.12 -4.60
N ARG A 157 -2.77 -13.12 -4.67
CA ARG A 157 -1.34 -13.32 -4.86
C ARG A 157 -0.68 -14.00 -3.65
N PHE A 158 -1.06 -13.60 -2.44
CA PHE A 158 -0.44 -14.10 -1.20
C PHE A 158 -1.16 -15.32 -0.64
N LEU A 159 -2.48 -15.40 -0.83
CA LEU A 159 -3.33 -16.49 -0.35
C LEU A 159 -3.79 -17.33 -1.55
N VAL A 160 -2.95 -18.29 -1.95
CA VAL A 160 -3.10 -19.03 -3.21
C VAL A 160 -4.39 -19.85 -3.24
N ASN A 161 -5.11 -19.81 -4.37
CA ASN A 161 -6.34 -20.55 -4.60
C ASN A 161 -6.11 -22.07 -4.70
N ARG A 162 -6.90 -22.85 -3.93
CA ARG A 162 -7.01 -24.33 -4.02
C ARG A 162 -8.46 -24.79 -4.00
N TYR A 163 -9.42 -23.86 -3.96
CA TYR A 163 -10.84 -24.18 -3.82
C TYR A 163 -11.68 -23.75 -5.03
N TYR A 164 -11.55 -22.50 -5.49
CA TYR A 164 -12.35 -21.97 -6.58
C TYR A 164 -11.89 -22.53 -7.93
N PRO A 165 -12.80 -22.73 -8.91
CA PRO A 165 -12.50 -23.42 -10.17
C PRO A 165 -11.53 -22.66 -11.09
N SER A 166 -11.41 -21.35 -10.92
CA SER A 166 -10.52 -20.50 -11.72
C SER A 166 -9.97 -19.33 -10.91
N HIS A 167 -8.93 -18.68 -11.43
CA HIS A 167 -8.40 -17.44 -10.87
C HIS A 167 -9.44 -16.32 -10.87
N GLU A 168 -10.21 -16.19 -11.96
CA GLU A 168 -11.29 -15.23 -12.10
C GLU A 168 -12.38 -15.43 -11.02
N ALA A 169 -12.89 -16.66 -10.86
CA ALA A 169 -13.87 -16.98 -9.82
C ALA A 169 -13.36 -16.65 -8.41
N TYR A 170 -12.08 -16.90 -8.16
CA TYR A 170 -11.46 -16.60 -6.87
C TYR A 170 -11.34 -15.10 -6.60
N ILE A 171 -10.90 -14.32 -7.59
CA ILE A 171 -10.74 -12.86 -7.44
C ILE A 171 -12.10 -12.20 -7.22
N HIS A 172 -13.14 -12.62 -7.94
CA HIS A 172 -14.50 -12.11 -7.74
C HIS A 172 -15.06 -12.47 -6.36
N ALA A 173 -14.81 -13.69 -5.88
CA ALA A 173 -15.20 -14.07 -4.51
C ALA A 173 -14.50 -13.19 -3.44
N LEU A 174 -13.23 -12.86 -3.64
CA LEU A 174 -12.50 -11.91 -2.79
C LEU A 174 -13.10 -10.51 -2.89
N ALA A 175 -13.40 -10.04 -4.10
CA ALA A 175 -14.00 -8.72 -4.35
C ALA A 175 -15.34 -8.58 -3.63
N ASP A 176 -16.21 -9.58 -3.71
CA ASP A 176 -17.54 -9.59 -3.06
C ASP A 176 -17.44 -9.50 -1.54
N VAL A 177 -16.47 -10.19 -0.94
CA VAL A 177 -16.29 -10.18 0.51
C VAL A 177 -15.62 -8.89 0.99
N LEU A 178 -14.55 -8.42 0.31
CA LEU A 178 -13.81 -7.22 0.68
C LEU A 178 -14.60 -5.93 0.47
N LYS A 179 -15.60 -5.91 -0.42
CA LYS A 179 -16.54 -4.79 -0.63
C LYS A 179 -17.08 -4.24 0.70
N ARG A 180 -17.34 -5.11 1.67
CA ARG A 180 -17.88 -4.71 2.98
C ARG A 180 -16.88 -3.88 3.79
N GLU A 181 -15.60 -4.26 3.81
CA GLU A 181 -14.52 -3.50 4.46
C GLU A 181 -14.35 -2.13 3.80
N TYR A 182 -14.27 -2.10 2.47
CA TYR A 182 -14.11 -0.86 1.71
C TYR A 182 -15.25 0.14 1.99
N ALA A 183 -16.48 -0.36 1.96
CA ALA A 183 -17.65 0.46 2.26
C ALA A 183 -17.67 0.96 3.71
N ALA A 184 -17.20 0.16 4.68
CA ALA A 184 -17.14 0.56 6.08
C ALA A 184 -16.13 1.71 6.30
N ILE A 185 -14.96 1.63 5.68
CA ILE A 185 -13.93 2.68 5.74
C ILE A 185 -14.47 4.01 5.19
N VAL A 186 -15.07 3.99 3.98
CA VAL A 186 -15.61 5.21 3.35
C VAL A 186 -16.78 5.78 4.15
N ARG A 187 -17.70 4.94 4.65
CA ARG A 187 -18.82 5.38 5.52
C ARG A 187 -18.36 5.98 6.85
N ALA A 188 -17.18 5.56 7.34
CA ALA A 188 -16.59 6.16 8.53
C ALA A 188 -16.01 7.57 8.29
N GLY A 189 -16.03 8.06 7.04
CA GLY A 189 -15.52 9.37 6.66
C GLY A 189 -14.05 9.39 6.24
N PHE A 190 -13.39 8.24 6.18
CA PHE A 190 -12.00 8.14 5.76
C PHE A 190 -11.85 7.98 4.25
N LEU A 191 -10.71 8.37 3.70
CA LEU A 191 -10.31 7.96 2.37
C LEU A 191 -9.92 6.47 2.42
N LEU A 192 -10.29 5.74 1.38
CA LEU A 192 -9.87 4.35 1.19
C LEU A 192 -8.64 4.29 0.28
N GLN A 193 -7.54 3.72 0.76
CA GLN A 193 -6.45 3.31 -0.12
C GLN A 193 -6.55 1.81 -0.41
N LEU A 194 -6.51 1.47 -1.67
CA LEU A 194 -6.50 0.09 -2.16
C LEU A 194 -5.07 -0.28 -2.57
N ASP A 195 -4.47 -1.22 -1.85
CA ASP A 195 -3.10 -1.66 -2.11
C ASP A 195 -3.09 -2.75 -3.18
N CYS A 196 -2.55 -2.41 -4.34
CA CYS A 196 -2.56 -3.21 -5.56
C CYS A 196 -1.15 -3.49 -6.12
N PRO A 197 -0.18 -3.95 -5.33
CA PRO A 197 1.14 -4.31 -5.87
C PRO A 197 1.08 -5.52 -6.80
N ASP A 198 -0.01 -6.27 -6.84
CA ASP A 198 -0.29 -7.28 -7.86
C ASP A 198 -0.23 -6.73 -9.28
N LEU A 199 -0.62 -5.48 -9.49
CA LEU A 199 -0.60 -4.82 -10.81
C LEU A 199 0.81 -4.44 -11.30
N GLY A 200 1.75 -4.22 -10.39
CA GLY A 200 3.16 -3.94 -10.69
C GLY A 200 4.04 -5.18 -10.48
N SER A 201 4.29 -5.51 -9.21
CA SER A 201 5.23 -6.58 -8.83
C SER A 201 4.74 -7.99 -9.21
N GLY A 202 3.45 -8.18 -9.52
CA GLY A 202 2.91 -9.48 -9.94
C GLY A 202 3.64 -10.08 -11.13
N ARG A 203 4.10 -9.24 -12.08
CA ARG A 203 4.85 -9.66 -13.28
C ARG A 203 6.22 -10.26 -12.93
N ASN A 204 6.88 -9.71 -11.92
CA ASN A 204 8.20 -10.18 -11.47
C ASN A 204 8.11 -11.44 -10.56
N ASN A 205 6.92 -11.75 -10.02
CA ASN A 205 6.70 -12.82 -9.05
C ASN A 205 5.74 -13.90 -9.58
N GLN A 206 4.46 -13.81 -9.20
CA GLN A 206 3.45 -14.85 -9.45
C GLN A 206 3.25 -15.12 -10.95
N PHE A 207 3.33 -14.10 -11.76
CA PHE A 207 3.06 -14.15 -13.20
C PHE A 207 4.33 -14.05 -14.07
N GLN A 208 5.50 -14.37 -13.50
CA GLN A 208 6.79 -14.27 -14.20
C GLN A 208 6.90 -15.20 -15.44
N HIS A 209 6.06 -16.22 -15.52
CA HIS A 209 5.99 -17.18 -16.63
C HIS A 209 5.12 -16.69 -17.81
N LEU A 210 4.32 -15.64 -17.61
CA LEU A 210 3.45 -15.09 -18.62
C LEU A 210 4.22 -14.12 -19.54
N THR A 211 3.79 -14.03 -20.79
CA THR A 211 4.18 -12.92 -21.68
C THR A 211 3.61 -11.60 -21.16
N LEU A 212 4.12 -10.46 -21.62
CA LEU A 212 3.57 -9.16 -21.26
C LEU A 212 2.07 -9.05 -21.64
N HIS A 213 1.69 -9.54 -22.81
CA HIS A 213 0.29 -9.53 -23.27
C HIS A 213 -0.64 -10.33 -22.34
N GLU A 214 -0.21 -11.50 -21.90
CA GLU A 214 -0.97 -12.32 -20.96
C GLU A 214 -1.04 -11.68 -19.57
N PHE A 215 0.06 -11.11 -19.08
CA PHE A 215 0.07 -10.38 -17.82
C PHE A 215 -0.89 -9.18 -17.83
N ARG A 216 -0.92 -8.41 -18.92
CA ARG A 216 -1.87 -7.31 -19.09
C ARG A 216 -3.34 -7.76 -19.00
N LYS A 217 -3.67 -8.96 -19.50
CA LYS A 217 -5.03 -9.54 -19.32
C LYS A 217 -5.32 -9.83 -17.85
N VAL A 218 -4.34 -10.37 -17.12
CA VAL A 218 -4.48 -10.61 -15.68
C VAL A 218 -4.65 -9.28 -14.94
N ALA A 219 -3.83 -8.28 -15.24
CA ALA A 219 -3.94 -6.95 -14.62
C ALA A 219 -5.31 -6.30 -14.91
N ALA A 220 -5.83 -6.42 -16.12
CA ALA A 220 -7.16 -5.92 -16.49
C ALA A 220 -8.28 -6.63 -15.70
N LEU A 221 -8.20 -7.96 -15.54
CA LEU A 221 -9.13 -8.73 -14.71
C LEU A 221 -9.08 -8.28 -13.24
N HIS A 222 -7.88 -8.03 -12.70
CA HIS A 222 -7.73 -7.56 -11.33
C HIS A 222 -8.35 -6.17 -11.12
N VAL A 223 -8.17 -5.26 -12.10
CA VAL A 223 -8.81 -3.92 -12.06
C VAL A 223 -10.32 -4.04 -12.21
N GLU A 224 -10.83 -4.95 -13.06
CA GLU A 224 -12.27 -5.21 -13.21
C GLU A 224 -12.89 -5.67 -11.88
N ALA A 225 -12.31 -6.67 -11.23
CA ALA A 225 -12.76 -7.16 -9.93
C ALA A 225 -12.68 -6.09 -8.82
N LEU A 226 -11.62 -5.25 -8.86
CA LEU A 226 -11.51 -4.11 -7.95
C LEU A 226 -12.64 -3.10 -8.19
N ASN A 227 -12.90 -2.74 -9.46
CA ASN A 227 -13.97 -1.83 -9.83
C ASN A 227 -15.35 -2.35 -9.43
N HIS A 228 -15.57 -3.67 -9.53
CA HIS A 228 -16.77 -4.33 -9.01
C HIS A 228 -16.90 -4.15 -7.49
N ALA A 229 -15.82 -4.38 -6.73
CA ALA A 229 -15.84 -4.24 -5.28
C ALA A 229 -16.12 -2.81 -4.78
N VAL A 230 -15.76 -1.79 -5.57
CA VAL A 230 -15.93 -0.37 -5.21
C VAL A 230 -16.98 0.36 -6.05
N ALA A 231 -17.85 -0.37 -6.76
CA ALA A 231 -18.81 0.21 -7.71
C ALA A 231 -19.72 1.28 -7.10
N ASP A 232 -20.09 1.12 -5.83
CA ASP A 232 -21.01 2.00 -5.10
C ASP A 232 -20.30 3.12 -4.32
N LEU A 233 -18.96 3.21 -4.43
CA LEU A 233 -18.16 4.19 -3.68
C LEU A 233 -17.77 5.38 -4.56
N PRO A 234 -17.73 6.61 -3.99
CA PRO A 234 -17.32 7.80 -4.72
C PRO A 234 -15.83 7.73 -5.09
N PRO A 235 -15.46 7.91 -6.38
CA PRO A 235 -14.06 7.81 -6.83
C PRO A 235 -13.09 8.73 -6.07
N GLU A 236 -13.53 9.95 -5.74
CA GLU A 236 -12.75 10.96 -5.02
C GLU A 236 -12.47 10.59 -3.55
N ARG A 237 -13.16 9.60 -3.02
CA ARG A 237 -12.92 9.04 -1.68
C ARG A 237 -11.93 7.87 -1.70
N MET A 238 -11.35 7.56 -2.84
CA MET A 238 -10.50 6.39 -3.02
C MET A 238 -9.20 6.74 -3.74
N ARG A 239 -8.14 6.01 -3.38
CA ARG A 239 -6.86 6.00 -4.08
C ARG A 239 -6.35 4.57 -4.26
N LEU A 240 -5.70 4.33 -5.37
CA LEU A 240 -5.04 3.09 -5.75
C LEU A 240 -3.55 3.24 -5.49
N HIS A 241 -2.90 2.29 -4.81
CA HIS A 241 -1.45 2.23 -4.69
C HIS A 241 -0.89 1.06 -5.50
N VAL A 242 -0.01 1.35 -6.43
CA VAL A 242 0.74 0.37 -7.24
C VAL A 242 2.20 0.39 -6.83
N CYS A 243 2.76 -0.81 -6.62
CA CYS A 243 4.11 -1.00 -6.16
C CYS A 243 4.77 -2.16 -6.93
N TRP A 244 6.07 -2.05 -7.16
CA TRP A 244 6.83 -3.12 -7.83
C TRP A 244 7.57 -4.02 -6.85
N GLY A 245 7.43 -3.76 -5.57
CA GLY A 245 7.99 -4.57 -4.49
C GLY A 245 8.86 -3.74 -3.56
N ASN A 246 8.48 -3.70 -2.28
CA ASN A 246 9.19 -2.94 -1.25
C ASN A 246 10.41 -3.72 -0.74
N TYR A 247 11.47 -3.73 -1.51
CA TYR A 247 12.73 -4.38 -1.15
C TYR A 247 13.91 -3.72 -1.87
N GLU A 248 15.05 -3.72 -1.25
CA GLU A 248 16.30 -3.33 -1.88
C GLU A 248 16.77 -4.44 -2.81
N GLY A 249 16.57 -4.27 -4.10
CA GLY A 249 16.84 -5.29 -5.08
C GLY A 249 17.07 -4.74 -6.48
N PRO A 250 17.35 -5.65 -7.46
CA PRO A 250 17.71 -5.24 -8.83
C PRO A 250 16.59 -4.57 -9.60
N HIS A 251 15.35 -4.97 -9.41
CA HIS A 251 14.14 -4.42 -10.06
C HIS A 251 14.15 -4.37 -11.60
N HIS A 252 15.18 -4.93 -12.26
CA HIS A 252 15.36 -4.87 -13.72
C HIS A 252 14.35 -5.72 -14.51
N ARG A 253 13.57 -6.58 -13.82
CA ARG A 253 12.49 -7.38 -14.39
C ARG A 253 11.11 -6.77 -14.16
N ASP A 254 11.03 -5.61 -13.54
CA ASP A 254 9.76 -4.93 -13.31
C ASP A 254 9.08 -4.57 -14.63
N VAL A 255 7.75 -4.71 -14.66
CA VAL A 255 6.97 -4.22 -15.78
C VAL A 255 7.03 -2.70 -15.81
N PRO A 256 7.41 -2.06 -16.94
CA PRO A 256 7.38 -0.60 -17.02
C PRO A 256 5.97 -0.04 -16.79
N LEU A 257 5.86 1.12 -16.14
CA LEU A 257 4.58 1.80 -15.95
C LEU A 257 3.86 2.03 -17.28
N ARG A 258 4.60 2.35 -18.35
CA ARG A 258 4.08 2.50 -19.71
C ARG A 258 3.22 1.32 -20.17
N ASP A 259 3.60 0.11 -19.78
CA ASP A 259 2.96 -1.12 -20.24
C ASP A 259 1.66 -1.46 -19.47
N ILE A 260 1.38 -0.75 -18.38
CA ILE A 260 0.20 -0.99 -17.54
C ILE A 260 -0.61 0.28 -17.23
N LEU A 261 -0.12 1.47 -17.58
CA LEU A 261 -0.76 2.74 -17.19
C LEU A 261 -2.19 2.87 -17.74
N ASP A 262 -2.43 2.45 -18.96
CA ASP A 262 -3.75 2.46 -19.57
C ASP A 262 -4.76 1.62 -18.76
N ILE A 263 -4.33 0.46 -18.24
CA ILE A 263 -5.15 -0.39 -17.37
C ILE A 263 -5.38 0.29 -16.03
N LEU A 264 -4.33 0.85 -15.40
CA LEU A 264 -4.43 1.54 -14.12
C LEU A 264 -5.39 2.74 -14.16
N LEU A 265 -5.41 3.47 -15.28
CA LEU A 265 -6.29 4.61 -15.46
C LEU A 265 -7.77 4.23 -15.60
N THR A 266 -8.10 2.96 -15.89
CA THR A 266 -9.48 2.44 -15.87
C THR A 266 -10.00 2.10 -14.47
N ALA A 267 -9.13 2.04 -13.47
CA ALA A 267 -9.54 1.83 -12.08
C ALA A 267 -10.41 3.00 -11.60
N ARG A 268 -11.46 2.73 -10.84
CA ARG A 268 -12.40 3.75 -10.33
C ARG A 268 -11.77 4.76 -9.36
N PRO A 269 -10.86 4.37 -8.43
CA PRO A 269 -10.22 5.33 -7.51
C PRO A 269 -9.66 6.55 -8.24
N ALA A 270 -9.92 7.76 -7.71
CA ALA A 270 -9.43 8.99 -8.32
C ALA A 270 -7.91 9.16 -8.12
N GLY A 271 -7.38 8.82 -6.94
CA GLY A 271 -5.95 8.89 -6.66
C GLY A 271 -5.20 7.69 -7.25
N LEU A 272 -4.07 7.96 -7.93
CA LEU A 272 -3.11 6.94 -8.39
C LEU A 272 -1.76 7.20 -7.71
N SER A 273 -1.41 6.33 -6.75
CA SER A 273 -0.12 6.32 -6.07
C SER A 273 0.80 5.28 -6.71
N PHE A 274 2.02 5.68 -7.05
CA PHE A 274 2.99 4.83 -7.74
C PHE A 274 4.42 5.23 -7.39
N GLU A 275 5.36 4.29 -7.54
CA GLU A 275 6.78 4.53 -7.31
C GLU A 275 7.35 5.53 -8.33
N GLY A 276 8.16 6.48 -7.86
CA GLY A 276 8.75 7.52 -8.70
C GLY A 276 10.04 8.10 -8.12
N ALA A 277 10.50 7.65 -6.95
CA ALA A 277 11.73 8.12 -6.31
C ALA A 277 12.90 7.15 -6.50
N ASN A 278 12.66 5.83 -6.56
CA ASN A 278 13.73 4.87 -6.76
C ASN A 278 14.29 4.93 -8.20
N PRO A 279 15.58 4.59 -8.39
CA PRO A 279 16.25 4.75 -9.69
C PRO A 279 15.60 3.97 -10.83
N ARG A 280 14.86 2.90 -10.55
CA ARG A 280 14.22 2.09 -11.57
C ARG A 280 13.03 2.79 -12.21
N HIS A 281 12.25 3.53 -11.42
CA HIS A 281 10.99 4.17 -11.83
C HIS A 281 11.06 5.70 -11.92
N ALA A 282 12.14 6.33 -11.44
CA ALA A 282 12.29 7.79 -11.36
C ALA A 282 12.17 8.56 -12.68
N HIS A 283 12.23 7.89 -13.82
CA HIS A 283 12.10 8.49 -15.15
C HIS A 283 10.67 8.42 -15.69
N GLU A 284 9.76 7.64 -15.08
CA GLU A 284 8.46 7.29 -15.66
C GLU A 284 7.43 8.41 -15.58
N TRP A 285 7.67 9.47 -14.81
CA TRP A 285 6.86 10.70 -14.85
C TRP A 285 6.73 11.29 -16.27
N LYS A 286 7.71 11.04 -17.18
CA LYS A 286 7.69 11.47 -18.58
C LYS A 286 6.53 10.88 -19.39
N LEU A 287 5.94 9.79 -18.94
CA LEU A 287 4.77 9.22 -19.61
C LEU A 287 3.60 10.21 -19.71
N PHE A 288 3.50 11.12 -18.75
CA PHE A 288 2.46 12.14 -18.74
C PHE A 288 2.72 13.32 -19.70
N GLU A 289 3.85 13.32 -20.44
CA GLU A 289 4.05 14.14 -21.63
C GLU A 289 3.18 13.63 -22.81
N GLU A 290 2.98 12.32 -22.90
CA GLU A 290 2.26 11.63 -23.97
C GLU A 290 0.83 11.23 -23.56
N VAL A 291 0.64 10.86 -22.29
CA VAL A 291 -0.64 10.36 -21.77
C VAL A 291 -1.36 11.47 -21.00
N LYS A 292 -2.52 11.89 -21.52
CA LYS A 292 -3.35 12.86 -20.82
C LYS A 292 -4.01 12.21 -19.60
N LEU A 293 -3.82 12.82 -18.43
CA LEU A 293 -4.50 12.39 -17.20
C LEU A 293 -6.03 12.56 -17.37
N PRO A 294 -6.84 11.51 -17.16
CA PRO A 294 -8.30 11.64 -17.23
C PRO A 294 -8.84 12.63 -16.19
N ALA A 295 -9.92 13.33 -16.54
CA ALA A 295 -10.57 14.28 -15.63
C ALA A 295 -10.97 13.59 -14.31
N GLY A 296 -10.71 14.26 -13.19
CA GLY A 296 -10.98 13.74 -11.85
C GLY A 296 -9.92 12.80 -11.29
N LYS A 297 -8.88 12.45 -12.07
CA LYS A 297 -7.72 11.69 -11.56
C LYS A 297 -6.70 12.62 -10.92
N VAL A 298 -6.05 12.12 -9.87
CA VAL A 298 -4.98 12.80 -9.12
C VAL A 298 -3.79 11.85 -9.05
N LEU A 299 -2.60 12.35 -9.36
CA LEU A 299 -1.36 11.59 -9.21
C LEU A 299 -0.78 11.77 -7.81
N ILE A 300 -0.30 10.67 -7.26
CA ILE A 300 0.41 10.63 -5.98
C ILE A 300 1.78 9.96 -6.23
N PRO A 301 2.69 10.65 -6.97
CA PRO A 301 3.99 10.08 -7.25
C PRO A 301 4.80 9.92 -5.98
N GLY A 302 5.52 8.80 -5.85
CA GLY A 302 6.56 8.65 -4.85
C GLY A 302 7.69 9.65 -5.09
N VAL A 303 7.97 10.50 -4.10
CA VAL A 303 9.07 11.46 -4.12
C VAL A 303 10.14 11.12 -3.08
N LEU A 304 9.89 10.08 -2.28
CA LEU A 304 10.80 9.46 -1.33
C LEU A 304 10.91 7.97 -1.63
N ASP A 305 12.12 7.46 -1.68
CA ASP A 305 12.40 6.03 -1.73
C ASP A 305 12.21 5.42 -0.33
N SER A 306 11.45 4.33 -0.22
CA SER A 306 11.15 3.64 1.04
C SER A 306 12.16 2.53 1.39
N THR A 307 13.15 2.26 0.54
CA THR A 307 14.08 1.12 0.68
C THR A 307 15.51 1.51 1.03
N THR A 308 15.89 2.78 0.86
CA THR A 308 17.25 3.26 1.10
C THR A 308 17.34 4.22 2.28
N ASN A 309 18.52 4.25 2.93
CA ASN A 309 18.79 5.12 4.08
C ASN A 309 19.19 6.56 3.69
N PHE A 310 19.22 6.91 2.41
CA PHE A 310 19.42 8.29 2.00
C PHE A 310 18.17 9.13 2.34
N ILE A 311 18.38 10.22 3.08
CA ILE A 311 17.34 11.22 3.30
C ILE A 311 17.37 12.15 2.09
N GLU A 312 16.30 12.21 1.32
CA GLU A 312 16.20 13.05 0.13
C GLU A 312 16.30 14.54 0.50
N HIS A 313 17.07 15.30 -0.29
CA HIS A 313 17.13 16.73 -0.12
C HIS A 313 15.77 17.36 -0.49
N PRO A 314 15.23 18.33 0.29
CA PRO A 314 13.94 18.95 -0.02
C PRO A 314 13.84 19.56 -1.42
N GLU A 315 14.93 20.10 -1.97
CA GLU A 315 14.95 20.59 -3.36
C GLU A 315 14.79 19.48 -4.39
N LEU A 316 15.33 18.27 -4.14
CA LEU A 316 15.12 17.12 -5.03
C LEU A 316 13.64 16.69 -5.01
N VAL A 317 13.02 16.67 -3.82
CA VAL A 317 11.58 16.43 -3.68
C VAL A 317 10.77 17.46 -4.45
N ALA A 318 11.12 18.76 -4.31
CA ALA A 318 10.46 19.85 -5.05
C ALA A 318 10.60 19.66 -6.56
N GLN A 319 11.79 19.36 -7.08
CA GLN A 319 12.02 19.10 -8.50
C GLN A 319 11.11 17.99 -9.04
N ARG A 320 11.00 16.85 -8.33
CA ARG A 320 10.13 15.74 -8.70
C ARG A 320 8.64 16.16 -8.77
N LEU A 321 8.18 16.93 -7.80
CA LEU A 321 6.80 17.43 -7.75
C LEU A 321 6.52 18.43 -8.88
N VAL A 322 7.42 19.38 -9.11
CA VAL A 322 7.29 20.39 -10.16
C VAL A 322 7.25 19.75 -11.54
N GLN A 323 8.08 18.73 -11.80
CA GLN A 323 8.04 17.98 -13.07
C GLN A 323 6.66 17.39 -13.34
N CYS A 324 6.07 16.67 -12.35
CA CYS A 324 4.72 16.11 -12.49
C CYS A 324 3.67 17.23 -12.63
N ALA A 325 3.72 18.26 -11.77
CA ALA A 325 2.73 19.31 -11.72
C ALA A 325 2.67 20.15 -13.02
N ARG A 326 3.80 20.34 -13.70
CA ARG A 326 3.83 21.02 -15.00
C ARG A 326 3.12 20.26 -16.11
N LEU A 327 3.06 18.92 -16.00
CA LEU A 327 2.42 18.06 -17.01
C LEU A 327 0.92 17.90 -16.77
N VAL A 328 0.53 17.67 -15.51
CA VAL A 328 -0.86 17.30 -15.19
C VAL A 328 -1.64 18.39 -14.47
N GLY A 329 -0.98 19.49 -14.12
CA GLY A 329 -1.55 20.57 -13.30
C GLY A 329 -1.28 20.36 -11.82
N ARG A 330 -0.93 21.46 -11.11
CA ARG A 330 -0.58 21.43 -9.68
C ARG A 330 -1.66 20.79 -8.79
N ASP A 331 -2.92 21.09 -9.07
CA ASP A 331 -4.05 20.65 -8.27
C ASP A 331 -4.35 19.14 -8.44
N ASN A 332 -3.70 18.50 -9.40
CA ASN A 332 -3.78 17.06 -9.67
C ASN A 332 -2.54 16.29 -9.16
N VAL A 333 -1.73 16.89 -8.27
CA VAL A 333 -0.54 16.24 -7.70
C VAL A 333 -0.55 16.32 -6.18
N ILE A 334 -0.29 15.20 -5.54
CA ILE A 334 -0.05 15.06 -4.09
C ILE A 334 1.32 14.40 -3.91
N ALA A 335 2.14 14.93 -3.01
CA ALA A 335 3.44 14.32 -2.69
C ALA A 335 3.23 13.02 -1.93
N GLY A 336 3.77 11.92 -2.44
CA GLY A 336 3.70 10.58 -1.87
C GLY A 336 5.06 9.96 -1.59
N VAL A 337 5.06 8.70 -1.17
CA VAL A 337 6.24 7.84 -0.96
C VAL A 337 6.13 6.65 -1.89
N ASP A 338 7.25 6.08 -2.33
CA ASP A 338 7.27 4.93 -3.24
C ASP A 338 6.48 3.74 -2.66
N CYS A 339 6.69 3.42 -1.38
CA CYS A 339 5.96 2.37 -0.68
C CYS A 339 5.88 2.67 0.82
N GLY A 340 5.29 1.77 1.61
CA GLY A 340 5.26 1.89 3.07
C GLY A 340 6.64 1.71 3.71
N PHE A 341 6.91 2.40 4.81
CA PHE A 341 8.19 2.30 5.54
C PHE A 341 8.30 1.04 6.41
N ALA A 342 7.19 0.33 6.66
CA ALA A 342 7.15 -0.85 7.51
C ALA A 342 6.06 -1.83 7.07
N THR A 343 6.09 -2.25 5.80
CA THR A 343 5.09 -3.13 5.16
C THR A 343 4.91 -4.47 5.87
N PHE A 344 5.99 -4.97 6.49
CA PHE A 344 5.99 -6.14 7.37
C PHE A 344 6.52 -5.72 8.74
N ALA A 345 5.81 -6.05 9.82
CA ALA A 345 6.08 -5.54 11.16
C ALA A 345 7.52 -5.76 11.65
N GLU A 346 8.11 -6.92 11.32
CA GLU A 346 9.49 -7.27 11.74
C GLU A 346 10.56 -6.93 10.71
N ARG A 347 10.18 -6.42 9.54
CA ARG A 347 11.13 -6.09 8.49
C ARG A 347 11.21 -4.59 8.29
N LEU A 348 12.10 -3.95 9.03
CA LEU A 348 12.49 -2.56 8.76
C LEU A 348 13.62 -2.56 7.73
N LEU A 349 13.40 -1.94 6.57
CA LEU A 349 14.43 -1.73 5.55
C LEU A 349 15.35 -0.58 5.93
N LEU A 350 14.86 0.34 6.77
CA LEU A 350 15.60 1.51 7.23
C LEU A 350 15.30 1.82 8.71
N ASP A 351 16.19 2.56 9.36
CA ASP A 351 15.96 3.03 10.73
C ASP A 351 14.69 3.90 10.81
N ALA A 352 13.89 3.69 11.85
CA ALA A 352 12.63 4.42 12.04
C ALA A 352 12.82 5.95 12.05
N ARG A 353 13.95 6.45 12.58
CA ARG A 353 14.26 7.89 12.62
C ARG A 353 14.56 8.44 11.22
N ILE A 354 15.14 7.61 10.34
CA ILE A 354 15.36 7.97 8.94
C ILE A 354 14.03 8.10 8.21
N ALA A 355 13.07 7.20 8.44
CA ALA A 355 11.73 7.32 7.89
C ALA A 355 11.08 8.67 8.22
N TRP A 356 11.18 9.11 9.47
CA TRP A 356 10.65 10.41 9.90
C TRP A 356 11.39 11.59 9.26
N ALA A 357 12.71 11.56 9.21
CA ALA A 357 13.51 12.60 8.56
C ALA A 357 13.22 12.71 7.05
N LYS A 358 12.93 11.58 6.38
CA LYS A 358 12.46 11.58 4.99
C LYS A 358 11.09 12.28 4.86
N LEU A 359 10.14 11.99 5.76
CA LEU A 359 8.83 12.63 5.77
C LEU A 359 8.93 14.14 6.02
N ASP A 360 9.81 14.58 6.92
CA ASP A 360 10.09 16.01 7.15
C ASP A 360 10.65 16.67 5.86
N ALA A 361 11.58 16.00 5.17
CA ALA A 361 12.12 16.47 3.90
C ALA A 361 11.04 16.57 2.80
N MET A 362 10.08 15.64 2.78
CA MET A 362 8.95 15.68 1.85
C MET A 362 8.04 16.89 2.11
N VAL A 363 7.71 17.16 3.36
CA VAL A 363 6.88 18.32 3.74
C VAL A 363 7.53 19.61 3.33
N GLU A 364 8.83 19.77 3.58
CA GLU A 364 9.59 20.96 3.13
C GLU A 364 9.67 21.05 1.61
N GLY A 365 9.94 19.93 0.92
CA GLY A 365 10.00 19.86 -0.54
C GLY A 365 8.67 20.21 -1.20
N ALA A 366 7.54 19.75 -0.66
CA ALA A 366 6.21 20.12 -1.14
C ALA A 366 5.92 21.60 -0.94
N ARG A 367 6.43 22.21 0.15
CA ARG A 367 6.35 23.65 0.39
C ARG A 367 7.17 24.45 -0.63
N LEU A 368 8.38 23.97 -0.96
CA LEU A 368 9.24 24.56 -1.99
C LEU A 368 8.56 24.51 -3.37
N ALA A 369 8.08 23.33 -3.77
CA ALA A 369 7.37 23.14 -5.03
C ALA A 369 6.12 24.03 -5.15
N SER A 370 5.36 24.13 -4.06
CA SER A 370 4.16 24.99 -4.03
C SER A 370 4.48 26.47 -4.26
N ARG A 371 5.61 26.95 -3.74
CA ARG A 371 6.07 28.34 -3.97
C ARG A 371 6.55 28.54 -5.41
N GLU A 372 7.23 27.57 -6.00
CA GLU A 372 7.72 27.66 -7.38
C GLU A 372 6.57 27.67 -8.40
N LEU A 373 5.49 26.95 -8.10
CA LEU A 373 4.32 26.84 -9.00
C LEU A 373 3.28 27.96 -8.81
N GLY A 374 3.44 28.86 -7.86
CA GLY A 374 2.55 29.99 -7.58
C GLY A 374 1.37 29.56 -6.72
#